data_0e6fc4916f0a151e95684a91825367f7
#
_entry.id   0e6fc4916f0a151e95684a91825367f7
#
_cell.length_a   1.000
_cell.length_b   1.000
_cell.length_c   1.000
_cell.angle_alpha   90.00
_cell.angle_beta   90.00
_cell.angle_gamma   90.00
#
_symmetry.space_group_name_H-M   'P 1'
#
loop_
_entity.id
_entity.type
_entity.pdbx_description
1 polymer ?
#
loop_
_entity_poly.entity_id
_entity_poly.type
_entity_poly.pdbx_seq_one_letter_code
_entity_poly.pdbx_strand_id
1 'polypeptide(L)'
;CAALFATELHTLVSSYHEHNKSRPRKGTFIPLDSTLLASDLHLFTLAGVYAAAIRVGALNVSYAAPMLSYYAYFSLDFDALCHELVAVMKDDALHSNRGWIVCETILETLKGSFSLFLLFNDDASEAHYISLSRQLANATMIRGPGFSVIQSVDPKAITTLHVAGVQQFISYLHEGTGNKGREPVFFKGMANLLATLLPADAMKIHTTMQQRFLATNIKPEQGAR
;
A
#
# COMPACT_ATOMS: atom_id res chain seq x y z
N CYS A 1 -13.12 1.77 16.56
CA CYS A 1 -11.77 1.18 16.79
C CYS A 1 -10.81 1.46 15.62
N ALA A 2 -11.12 1.07 14.37
CA ALA A 2 -10.20 1.24 13.24
C ALA A 2 -9.80 2.70 12.97
N ALA A 3 -10.73 3.65 13.05
CA ALA A 3 -10.43 5.06 12.88
C ALA A 3 -9.50 5.60 13.99
N LEU A 4 -9.71 5.19 15.24
CA LEU A 4 -8.83 5.56 16.35
C LEU A 4 -7.44 4.97 16.16
N PHE A 5 -7.34 3.71 15.72
CA PHE A 5 -6.08 3.06 15.41
C PHE A 5 -5.32 3.79 14.29
N ALA A 6 -6.00 4.16 13.20
CA ALA A 6 -5.42 4.91 12.10
C ALA A 6 -4.91 6.30 12.55
N THR A 7 -5.66 6.99 13.41
CA THR A 7 -5.26 8.29 13.96
C THR A 7 -4.01 8.16 14.84
N GLU A 8 -3.97 7.14 15.69
CA GLU A 8 -2.83 6.86 16.57
C GLU A 8 -1.57 6.56 15.75
N LEU A 9 -1.68 5.67 14.75
CA LEU A 9 -0.59 5.38 13.82
C LEU A 9 -0.09 6.63 13.11
N HIS A 10 -0.99 7.48 12.64
CA HIS A 10 -0.58 8.71 11.94
C HIS A 10 0.18 9.66 12.87
N THR A 11 -0.26 9.80 14.11
CA THR A 11 0.40 10.63 15.12
C THR A 11 1.80 10.09 15.43
N LEU A 12 1.92 8.79 15.61
CA LEU A 12 3.20 8.12 15.89
C LEU A 12 4.18 8.24 14.72
N VAL A 13 3.72 8.06 13.47
CA VAL A 13 4.58 8.21 12.29
C VAL A 13 5.07 9.65 12.15
N SER A 14 4.19 10.62 12.35
CA SER A 14 4.56 12.03 12.24
C SER A 14 5.65 12.39 13.26
N SER A 15 5.50 11.96 14.51
CA SER A 15 6.54 12.16 15.54
C SER A 15 7.83 11.40 15.26
N TYR A 16 7.74 10.18 14.73
CA TYR A 16 8.91 9.37 14.36
C TYR A 16 9.68 9.98 13.19
N HIS A 17 8.97 10.51 12.20
CA HIS A 17 9.58 11.17 11.04
C HIS A 17 10.31 12.47 11.43
N GLU A 18 9.70 13.31 12.27
CA GLU A 18 10.33 14.52 12.79
C GLU A 18 11.59 14.21 13.62
N HIS A 19 11.52 13.16 14.44
CA HIS A 19 12.66 12.73 15.24
C HIS A 19 13.83 12.21 14.39
N ASN A 20 13.55 11.45 13.34
CA ASN A 20 14.55 10.96 12.40
C ASN A 20 15.20 12.05 11.53
N LYS A 21 14.48 13.12 11.20
CA LYS A 21 15.06 14.30 10.53
C LYS A 21 16.08 15.01 11.40
N SER A 22 15.92 14.95 12.71
CA SER A 22 16.80 15.61 13.71
C SER A 22 18.05 14.78 14.06
N ARG A 23 18.14 13.52 13.59
CA ARG A 23 19.28 12.65 13.92
C ARG A 23 20.54 13.06 13.15
N PRO A 24 21.66 13.35 13.84
CA PRO A 24 22.94 13.58 13.18
C PRO A 24 23.40 12.29 12.47
N ARG A 25 23.79 12.44 11.22
CA ARG A 25 24.31 11.33 10.42
C ARG A 25 25.62 10.82 11.00
N LYS A 26 25.62 9.54 11.41
CA LYS A 26 26.76 8.68 11.76
C LYS A 26 27.63 9.08 12.97
N GLY A 27 27.67 8.19 13.96
CA GLY A 27 28.81 8.01 14.87
C GLY A 27 28.64 8.51 16.31
N THR A 28 27.54 9.17 16.65
CA THR A 28 27.32 9.60 18.05
C THR A 28 26.46 8.56 18.77
N PHE A 29 26.97 8.06 19.91
CA PHE A 29 26.23 7.22 20.85
C PHE A 29 25.01 8.06 21.32
N ILE A 30 23.80 7.70 20.86
CA ILE A 30 22.57 8.33 21.31
C ILE A 30 22.10 7.55 22.53
N PRO A 31 21.95 8.17 23.72
CA PRO A 31 21.33 7.51 24.86
C PRO A 31 19.97 6.97 24.45
N LEU A 32 19.65 5.77 24.90
CA LEU A 32 18.33 5.15 24.68
C LEU A 32 17.30 6.05 25.35
N ASP A 33 16.50 6.76 24.56
CA ASP A 33 15.44 7.60 25.09
C ASP A 33 14.30 6.71 25.56
N SER A 34 14.05 6.69 26.86
CA SER A 34 13.01 5.87 27.48
C SER A 34 11.61 6.19 26.95
N THR A 35 11.39 7.42 26.49
CA THR A 35 10.11 7.85 25.93
C THR A 35 9.89 7.25 24.55
N LEU A 36 10.92 7.19 23.71
CA LEU A 36 10.88 6.53 22.41
C LEU A 36 10.65 5.02 22.54
N LEU A 37 11.37 4.39 23.48
CA LEU A 37 11.19 2.96 23.74
C LEU A 37 9.77 2.63 24.21
N ALA A 38 9.19 3.47 25.07
CA ALA A 38 7.82 3.31 25.53
C ALA A 38 6.81 3.49 24.37
N SER A 39 7.03 4.46 23.48
CA SER A 39 6.21 4.68 22.29
C SER A 39 6.30 3.50 21.32
N ASP A 40 7.50 2.98 21.08
CA ASP A 40 7.71 1.80 20.22
C ASP A 40 7.00 0.57 20.81
N LEU A 41 7.13 0.31 22.11
CA LEU A 41 6.45 -0.80 22.77
C LEU A 41 4.93 -0.66 22.70
N HIS A 42 4.39 0.55 22.90
CA HIS A 42 2.98 0.83 22.76
C HIS A 42 2.48 0.56 21.35
N LEU A 43 3.20 1.06 20.33
CA LEU A 43 2.91 0.82 18.92
C LEU A 43 2.86 -0.68 18.60
N PHE A 44 3.88 -1.42 19.05
CA PHE A 44 3.95 -2.88 18.82
C PHE A 44 2.80 -3.63 19.47
N THR A 45 2.49 -3.28 20.72
CA THR A 45 1.37 -3.89 21.43
C THR A 45 0.06 -3.64 20.71
N LEU A 46 -0.18 -2.38 20.32
CA LEU A 46 -1.39 -1.97 19.62
C LEU A 46 -1.50 -2.66 18.24
N ALA A 47 -0.42 -2.63 17.46
CA ALA A 47 -0.36 -3.25 16.12
C ALA A 47 -0.52 -4.77 16.19
N GLY A 48 0.12 -5.43 17.18
CA GLY A 48 0.01 -6.87 17.39
C GLY A 48 -1.41 -7.31 17.76
N VAL A 49 -2.08 -6.60 18.67
CA VAL A 49 -3.47 -6.87 19.04
C VAL A 49 -4.40 -6.65 17.84
N TYR A 50 -4.16 -5.57 17.07
CA TYR A 50 -4.97 -5.25 15.89
C TYR A 50 -4.81 -6.32 14.80
N ALA A 51 -3.58 -6.71 14.48
CA ALA A 51 -3.29 -7.78 13.52
C ALA A 51 -3.88 -9.13 13.97
N ALA A 52 -3.78 -9.46 15.26
CA ALA A 52 -4.38 -10.66 15.81
C ALA A 52 -5.91 -10.66 15.68
N ALA A 53 -6.58 -9.53 15.91
CA ALA A 53 -8.03 -9.41 15.75
C ALA A 53 -8.48 -9.64 14.29
N ILE A 54 -7.70 -9.18 13.31
CA ILE A 54 -7.96 -9.45 11.89
C ILE A 54 -7.72 -10.93 11.58
N ARG A 55 -6.63 -11.50 12.07
CA ARG A 55 -6.25 -12.90 11.83
C ARG A 55 -7.29 -13.89 12.36
N VAL A 56 -7.88 -13.63 13.50
CA VAL A 56 -8.93 -14.50 14.07
C VAL A 56 -10.32 -14.20 13.54
N GLY A 57 -10.47 -13.25 12.62
CA GLY A 57 -11.74 -12.86 12.03
C GLY A 57 -12.64 -12.00 12.91
N ALA A 58 -12.15 -11.50 14.04
CA ALA A 58 -12.88 -10.56 14.90
C ALA A 58 -13.03 -9.19 14.22
N LEU A 59 -12.07 -8.82 13.36
CA LEU A 59 -12.14 -7.70 12.44
C LEU A 59 -12.07 -8.19 11.00
N ASN A 60 -12.80 -7.52 10.11
CA ASN A 60 -12.74 -7.81 8.69
C ASN A 60 -11.35 -7.46 8.12
N VAL A 61 -10.91 -8.20 7.10
CA VAL A 61 -9.63 -7.99 6.44
C VAL A 61 -9.49 -6.59 5.83
N SER A 62 -10.58 -5.92 5.49
CA SER A 62 -10.59 -4.53 5.01
C SER A 62 -9.97 -3.54 6.02
N TYR A 63 -10.00 -3.87 7.30
CA TYR A 63 -9.35 -3.06 8.33
C TYR A 63 -7.82 -3.18 8.35
N ALA A 64 -7.21 -4.03 7.54
CA ALA A 64 -5.76 -4.10 7.42
C ALA A 64 -5.14 -2.87 6.72
N ALA A 65 -5.90 -2.17 5.88
CA ALA A 65 -5.39 -1.07 5.06
C ALA A 65 -4.68 0.04 5.86
N PRO A 66 -5.21 0.57 6.98
CA PRO A 66 -4.52 1.59 7.75
C PRO A 66 -3.15 1.15 8.27
N MET A 67 -3.03 -0.10 8.73
CA MET A 67 -1.76 -0.63 9.23
C MET A 67 -0.75 -0.84 8.09
N LEU A 68 -1.18 -1.48 7.02
CA LEU A 68 -0.35 -1.79 5.85
C LEU A 68 0.20 -0.52 5.16
N SER A 69 -0.54 0.60 5.20
CA SER A 69 -0.10 1.87 4.59
C SER A 69 1.21 2.38 5.20
N TYR A 70 1.56 1.98 6.42
CA TYR A 70 2.79 2.36 7.11
C TYR A 70 3.92 1.33 7.03
N TYR A 71 3.80 0.35 6.12
CA TYR A 71 4.87 -0.61 5.85
C TYR A 71 6.19 0.10 5.54
N ALA A 72 7.29 -0.38 6.13
CA ALA A 72 8.65 0.15 6.03
C ALA A 72 8.89 1.53 6.70
N TYR A 73 7.91 2.11 7.37
CA TYR A 73 8.08 3.37 8.09
C TYR A 73 8.57 3.19 9.54
N PHE A 74 8.36 2.03 10.14
CA PHE A 74 8.75 1.73 11.52
C PHE A 74 9.94 0.77 11.57
N SER A 75 9.78 -0.38 12.23
CA SER A 75 10.79 -1.39 12.42
C SER A 75 10.51 -2.65 11.62
N LEU A 76 11.52 -3.53 11.52
CA LEU A 76 11.37 -4.84 10.88
C LEU A 76 10.29 -5.71 11.53
N ASP A 77 10.06 -5.55 12.84
CA ASP A 77 9.03 -6.32 13.54
C ASP A 77 7.63 -5.84 13.15
N PHE A 78 7.44 -4.53 12.94
CA PHE A 78 6.19 -4.00 12.39
C PHE A 78 5.95 -4.51 10.96
N ASP A 79 7.00 -4.56 10.15
CA ASP A 79 6.93 -5.11 8.80
C ASP A 79 6.59 -6.60 8.82
N ALA A 80 7.10 -7.37 9.81
CA ALA A 80 6.71 -8.76 9.98
C ALA A 80 5.21 -8.92 10.24
N LEU A 81 4.60 -8.07 11.07
CA LEU A 81 3.15 -8.06 11.26
C LEU A 81 2.39 -7.70 9.98
N CYS A 82 2.92 -6.79 9.18
CA CYS A 82 2.35 -6.48 7.87
C CYS A 82 2.42 -7.67 6.90
N HIS A 83 3.52 -8.42 6.90
CA HIS A 83 3.63 -9.68 6.12
C HIS A 83 2.60 -10.73 6.55
N GLU A 84 2.39 -10.89 7.85
CA GLU A 84 1.34 -11.75 8.39
C GLU A 84 -0.05 -11.33 7.89
N LEU A 85 -0.35 -10.04 7.91
CA LEU A 85 -1.64 -9.53 7.40
C LEU A 85 -1.82 -9.79 5.90
N VAL A 86 -0.77 -9.66 5.09
CA VAL A 86 -0.81 -10.00 3.66
C VAL A 86 -1.09 -11.49 3.47
N ALA A 87 -0.54 -12.37 4.31
CA ALA A 87 -0.84 -13.79 4.29
C ALA A 87 -2.31 -14.08 4.65
N VAL A 88 -2.84 -13.42 5.68
CA VAL A 88 -4.26 -13.51 6.08
C VAL A 88 -5.18 -13.02 4.94
N MET A 89 -4.84 -11.91 4.27
CA MET A 89 -5.57 -11.42 3.09
C MET A 89 -5.63 -12.47 1.99
N LYS A 90 -4.50 -13.13 1.72
CA LYS A 90 -4.43 -14.20 0.72
C LYS A 90 -5.31 -15.38 1.08
N ASP A 91 -5.24 -15.83 2.33
CA ASP A 91 -6.05 -16.94 2.83
C ASP A 91 -7.55 -16.60 2.78
N ASP A 92 -7.94 -15.39 3.14
CA ASP A 92 -9.31 -14.93 3.05
C ASP A 92 -9.82 -14.91 1.59
N ALA A 93 -8.99 -14.43 0.66
CA ALA A 93 -9.34 -14.42 -0.76
C ALA A 93 -9.51 -15.84 -1.34
N LEU A 94 -8.65 -16.78 -0.92
CA LEU A 94 -8.67 -18.17 -1.42
C LEU A 94 -9.82 -19.00 -0.83
N HIS A 95 -10.08 -18.87 0.47
CA HIS A 95 -10.98 -19.77 1.18
C HIS A 95 -12.37 -19.20 1.40
N SER A 96 -12.50 -17.87 1.46
CA SER A 96 -13.79 -17.21 1.74
C SER A 96 -14.49 -16.66 0.51
N ASN A 97 -13.90 -16.82 -0.69
CA ASN A 97 -14.40 -16.25 -1.95
C ASN A 97 -14.63 -14.73 -1.86
N ARG A 98 -13.78 -14.04 -1.08
CA ARG A 98 -13.85 -12.58 -0.84
C ARG A 98 -12.70 -11.81 -1.51
N GLY A 99 -12.23 -12.31 -2.65
CA GLY A 99 -11.16 -11.68 -3.41
C GLY A 99 -11.40 -10.20 -3.72
N TRP A 100 -12.67 -9.80 -3.90
CA TRP A 100 -13.03 -8.41 -4.12
C TRP A 100 -12.76 -7.51 -2.90
N ILE A 101 -12.99 -7.99 -1.65
CA ILE A 101 -12.66 -7.24 -0.42
C ILE A 101 -11.14 -7.06 -0.32
N VAL A 102 -10.39 -8.12 -0.61
CA VAL A 102 -8.93 -8.06 -0.61
C VAL A 102 -8.40 -7.06 -1.62
N CYS A 103 -8.95 -7.03 -2.84
CA CYS A 103 -8.57 -6.05 -3.86
C CYS A 103 -8.93 -4.61 -3.46
N GLU A 104 -10.07 -4.39 -2.82
CA GLU A 104 -10.46 -3.10 -2.25
C GLU A 104 -9.49 -2.68 -1.14
N THR A 105 -9.14 -3.60 -0.24
CA THR A 105 -8.16 -3.36 0.83
C THR A 105 -6.79 -2.98 0.26
N ILE A 106 -6.35 -3.66 -0.80
CA ILE A 106 -5.10 -3.34 -1.50
C ILE A 106 -5.15 -1.92 -2.07
N LEU A 107 -6.25 -1.53 -2.72
CA LEU A 107 -6.40 -0.19 -3.28
C LEU A 107 -6.35 0.89 -2.18
N GLU A 108 -7.08 0.70 -1.09
CA GLU A 108 -7.07 1.65 0.04
C GLU A 108 -5.68 1.73 0.69
N THR A 109 -4.98 0.60 0.82
CA THR A 109 -3.59 0.57 1.29
C THR A 109 -2.66 1.36 0.38
N LEU A 110 -2.76 1.17 -0.93
CA LEU A 110 -1.94 1.91 -1.91
C LEU A 110 -2.24 3.40 -1.89
N LYS A 111 -3.51 3.80 -1.74
CA LYS A 111 -3.90 5.21 -1.58
C LYS A 111 -3.28 5.81 -0.32
N GLY A 112 -3.38 5.14 0.82
CA GLY A 112 -2.82 5.60 2.09
C GLY A 112 -1.30 5.76 2.02
N SER A 113 -0.59 4.74 1.53
CA SER A 113 0.86 4.79 1.38
C SER A 113 1.32 5.81 0.34
N PHE A 114 0.56 5.98 -0.76
CA PHE A 114 0.85 7.02 -1.75
C PHE A 114 0.64 8.43 -1.19
N SER A 115 -0.37 8.63 -0.34
CA SER A 115 -0.57 9.90 0.36
C SER A 115 0.60 10.22 1.30
N LEU A 116 1.15 9.22 1.99
CA LEU A 116 2.38 9.39 2.80
C LEU A 116 3.59 9.75 1.92
N PHE A 117 3.73 9.10 0.75
CA PHE A 117 4.77 9.45 -0.22
C PHE A 117 4.65 10.90 -0.68
N LEU A 118 3.46 11.37 -1.01
CA LEU A 118 3.24 12.76 -1.41
C LEU A 118 3.51 13.75 -0.26
N LEU A 119 3.23 13.36 0.99
CA LEU A 119 3.48 14.18 2.18
C LEU A 119 4.97 14.34 2.45
N PHE A 120 5.73 13.25 2.44
CA PHE A 120 7.17 13.27 2.73
C PHE A 120 8.02 13.68 1.54
N ASN A 121 7.58 13.33 0.33
CA ASN A 121 8.13 13.74 -0.96
C ASN A 121 9.64 13.46 -1.11
N ASP A 122 10.10 12.32 -0.60
CA ASP A 122 11.48 11.87 -0.67
C ASP A 122 11.61 10.50 -1.35
N ASP A 123 12.84 10.13 -1.73
CA ASP A 123 13.11 8.87 -2.44
C ASP A 123 12.94 7.65 -1.52
N ALA A 124 13.06 7.82 -0.20
CA ALA A 124 12.85 6.75 0.76
C ALA A 124 11.37 6.36 0.80
N SER A 125 10.47 7.34 0.87
CA SER A 125 9.02 7.09 0.84
C SER A 125 8.54 6.52 -0.50
N GLU A 126 9.17 6.89 -1.65
CA GLU A 126 8.93 6.20 -2.92
C GLU A 126 9.33 4.72 -2.84
N ALA A 127 10.51 4.43 -2.29
CA ALA A 127 10.99 3.06 -2.13
C ALA A 127 10.07 2.24 -1.20
N HIS A 128 9.55 2.83 -0.11
CA HIS A 128 8.59 2.20 0.79
C HIS A 128 7.29 1.86 0.07
N TYR A 129 6.73 2.81 -0.70
CA TYR A 129 5.53 2.60 -1.50
C TYR A 129 5.68 1.45 -2.51
N ILE A 130 6.81 1.42 -3.25
CA ILE A 130 7.10 0.36 -4.22
C ILE A 130 7.32 -1.00 -3.53
N SER A 131 8.00 -1.02 -2.38
CA SER A 131 8.20 -2.24 -1.60
C SER A 131 6.88 -2.80 -1.10
N LEU A 132 6.02 -1.96 -0.53
CA LEU A 132 4.67 -2.34 -0.09
C LEU A 132 3.86 -2.93 -1.25
N SER A 133 3.85 -2.29 -2.41
CA SER A 133 3.07 -2.78 -3.56
C SER A 133 3.49 -4.17 -4.03
N ARG A 134 4.79 -4.50 -3.94
CA ARG A 134 5.31 -5.85 -4.21
C ARG A 134 4.80 -6.87 -3.17
N GLN A 135 4.73 -6.48 -1.90
CA GLN A 135 4.18 -7.35 -0.86
C GLN A 135 2.68 -7.59 -1.07
N LEU A 136 1.93 -6.54 -1.36
CA LEU A 136 0.49 -6.64 -1.63
C LEU A 136 0.18 -7.54 -2.85
N ALA A 137 1.03 -7.54 -3.87
CA ALA A 137 0.89 -8.43 -5.01
C ALA A 137 0.89 -9.91 -4.60
N ASN A 138 1.56 -10.29 -3.52
CA ASN A 138 1.56 -11.67 -3.02
C ASN A 138 0.18 -12.12 -2.53
N ALA A 139 -0.67 -11.21 -2.05
CA ALA A 139 -2.03 -11.54 -1.63
C ALA A 139 -2.94 -11.93 -2.82
N THR A 140 -2.61 -11.51 -4.03
CA THR A 140 -3.44 -11.72 -5.23
C THR A 140 -2.97 -12.86 -6.13
N MET A 141 -1.79 -13.45 -5.85
CA MET A 141 -1.13 -14.41 -6.74
C MET A 141 -1.16 -15.83 -6.20
N ILE A 142 -1.54 -16.78 -7.06
CA ILE A 142 -1.31 -18.20 -6.85
C ILE A 142 0.00 -18.57 -7.55
N ARG A 143 0.96 -19.09 -6.77
CA ARG A 143 2.27 -19.49 -7.26
C ARG A 143 2.37 -21.00 -7.39
N GLY A 144 3.01 -21.43 -8.48
CA GLY A 144 3.34 -22.83 -8.75
C GLY A 144 4.78 -23.18 -8.41
N PRO A 145 5.25 -24.35 -8.88
CA PRO A 145 6.63 -24.76 -8.72
C PRO A 145 7.62 -23.69 -9.23
N GLY A 146 8.71 -23.49 -8.51
CA GLY A 146 9.71 -22.49 -8.86
C GLY A 146 9.24 -21.04 -8.69
N PHE A 147 8.20 -20.82 -7.88
CA PHE A 147 7.60 -19.49 -7.61
C PHE A 147 7.01 -18.80 -8.84
N SER A 148 6.82 -19.51 -9.95
CA SER A 148 6.12 -18.97 -11.12
C SER A 148 4.67 -18.58 -10.77
N VAL A 149 4.20 -17.46 -11.29
CA VAL A 149 2.81 -17.05 -11.14
C VAL A 149 1.95 -17.85 -12.10
N ILE A 150 0.99 -18.63 -11.56
CA ILE A 150 0.09 -19.46 -12.35
C ILE A 150 -1.18 -18.67 -12.68
N GLN A 151 -1.79 -18.04 -11.69
CA GLN A 151 -3.03 -17.29 -11.86
C GLN A 151 -3.27 -16.27 -10.75
N SER A 152 -4.23 -15.40 -10.95
CA SER A 152 -4.79 -14.53 -9.92
C SER A 152 -5.78 -15.30 -9.03
N VAL A 153 -5.84 -14.89 -7.76
CA VAL A 153 -6.83 -15.40 -6.81
C VAL A 153 -8.25 -15.06 -7.27
N ASP A 154 -8.48 -13.84 -7.75
CA ASP A 154 -9.74 -13.37 -8.32
C ASP A 154 -9.48 -12.45 -9.52
N PRO A 155 -9.50 -13.00 -10.76
CA PRO A 155 -9.21 -12.22 -11.96
C PRO A 155 -10.15 -11.04 -12.19
N LYS A 156 -11.42 -11.16 -11.81
CA LYS A 156 -12.40 -10.08 -11.98
C LYS A 156 -12.14 -8.95 -11.00
N ALA A 157 -11.85 -9.27 -9.76
CA ALA A 157 -11.52 -8.29 -8.74
C ALA A 157 -10.21 -7.56 -9.09
N ILE A 158 -9.21 -8.25 -9.63
CA ILE A 158 -7.96 -7.63 -10.12
C ILE A 158 -8.24 -6.62 -11.25
N THR A 159 -9.09 -6.97 -12.20
CA THR A 159 -9.49 -6.03 -13.27
C THR A 159 -10.16 -4.80 -12.69
N THR A 160 -11.07 -4.98 -11.73
CA THR A 160 -11.77 -3.88 -11.05
C THR A 160 -10.80 -3.00 -10.26
N LEU A 161 -9.84 -3.60 -9.56
CA LEU A 161 -8.77 -2.90 -8.84
C LEU A 161 -7.98 -1.97 -9.76
N HIS A 162 -7.57 -2.46 -10.94
CA HIS A 162 -6.84 -1.63 -11.90
C HIS A 162 -7.68 -0.48 -12.47
N VAL A 163 -8.97 -0.73 -12.78
CA VAL A 163 -9.90 0.33 -13.23
C VAL A 163 -10.07 1.40 -12.14
N ALA A 164 -10.27 0.99 -10.90
CA ALA A 164 -10.39 1.91 -9.77
C ALA A 164 -9.08 2.66 -9.50
N GLY A 165 -7.93 2.01 -9.67
CA GLY A 165 -6.61 2.64 -9.59
C GLY A 165 -6.39 3.73 -10.65
N VAL A 166 -6.82 3.49 -11.89
CA VAL A 166 -6.82 4.51 -12.94
C VAL A 166 -7.70 5.71 -12.57
N GLN A 167 -8.89 5.47 -12.03
CA GLN A 167 -9.78 6.54 -11.56
C GLN A 167 -9.13 7.36 -10.45
N GLN A 168 -8.51 6.70 -9.47
CA GLN A 168 -7.82 7.36 -8.38
C GLN A 168 -6.64 8.21 -8.88
N PHE A 169 -5.87 7.71 -9.83
CA PHE A 169 -4.77 8.48 -10.44
C PHE A 169 -5.28 9.76 -11.10
N ILE A 170 -6.39 9.68 -11.83
CA ILE A 170 -7.02 10.84 -12.46
C ILE A 170 -7.46 11.86 -11.39
N SER A 171 -7.99 11.40 -10.25
CA SER A 171 -8.32 12.30 -9.13
C SER A 171 -7.08 13.03 -8.60
N TYR A 172 -5.96 12.34 -8.43
CA TYR A 172 -4.70 12.98 -8.02
C TYR A 172 -4.21 14.06 -8.99
N LEU A 173 -4.37 13.83 -10.30
CA LEU A 173 -4.03 14.83 -11.32
C LEU A 173 -4.94 16.07 -11.23
N HIS A 174 -6.21 15.91 -10.90
CA HIS A 174 -7.17 17.01 -10.75
C HIS A 174 -6.99 17.80 -9.46
N GLU A 175 -6.68 17.13 -8.37
CA GLU A 175 -6.52 17.76 -7.05
C GLU A 175 -5.29 18.67 -6.98
N GLY A 176 -4.39 18.55 -7.95
CA GLY A 176 -3.21 19.43 -8.04
C GLY A 176 -2.37 19.41 -6.77
N THR A 177 -1.97 18.22 -6.32
CA THR A 177 -1.30 17.97 -5.03
C THR A 177 0.02 18.73 -4.79
N GLY A 178 0.35 19.70 -5.63
CA GLY A 178 1.56 20.53 -5.50
C GLY A 178 2.87 19.82 -5.90
N ASN A 179 2.86 18.50 -6.01
CA ASN A 179 4.04 17.66 -6.31
C ASN A 179 4.05 17.26 -7.79
N LYS A 180 3.98 18.24 -8.68
CA LYS A 180 3.98 18.01 -10.14
C LYS A 180 5.10 17.08 -10.56
N GLY A 181 4.73 15.99 -11.23
CA GLY A 181 5.67 15.01 -11.78
C GLY A 181 5.93 13.78 -10.92
N ARG A 182 5.37 13.70 -9.70
CA ARG A 182 5.46 12.51 -8.83
C ARG A 182 4.24 11.56 -8.93
N GLU A 183 3.15 12.04 -9.48
CA GLU A 183 1.91 11.27 -9.64
C GLU A 183 2.11 9.93 -10.38
N PRO A 184 2.99 9.84 -11.44
CA PRO A 184 3.22 8.57 -12.13
C PRO A 184 3.77 7.44 -11.24
N VAL A 185 4.33 7.76 -10.06
CA VAL A 185 4.80 6.76 -9.09
C VAL A 185 3.65 5.86 -8.63
N PHE A 186 2.42 6.38 -8.59
CA PHE A 186 1.24 5.57 -8.27
C PHE A 186 1.12 4.36 -9.22
N PHE A 187 1.35 4.57 -10.52
CA PHE A 187 1.33 3.48 -11.49
C PHE A 187 2.50 2.51 -11.36
N LYS A 188 3.67 2.95 -10.87
CA LYS A 188 4.77 2.02 -10.57
C LYS A 188 4.34 0.99 -9.52
N GLY A 189 3.59 1.42 -8.50
CA GLY A 189 3.00 0.50 -7.52
C GLY A 189 1.97 -0.43 -8.15
N MET A 190 1.01 0.12 -8.90
CA MET A 190 -0.02 -0.68 -9.58
C MET A 190 0.57 -1.71 -10.55
N ALA A 191 1.71 -1.42 -11.18
CA ALA A 191 2.38 -2.33 -12.12
C ALA A 191 2.79 -3.67 -11.48
N ASN A 192 3.08 -3.71 -10.17
CA ASN A 192 3.39 -4.96 -9.48
C ASN A 192 2.19 -5.94 -9.41
N LEU A 193 0.97 -5.42 -9.57
CA LEU A 193 -0.27 -6.22 -9.56
C LEU A 193 -0.65 -6.74 -10.96
N LEU A 194 0.07 -6.34 -12.02
CA LEU A 194 -0.23 -6.74 -13.41
C LEU A 194 0.14 -8.19 -13.72
N ALA A 195 0.95 -8.85 -12.89
CA ALA A 195 1.54 -10.16 -13.20
C ALA A 195 0.51 -11.28 -13.47
N THR A 196 -0.72 -11.09 -13.06
CA THR A 196 -1.82 -12.07 -13.22
C THR A 196 -2.93 -11.58 -14.14
N LEU A 197 -2.79 -10.43 -14.77
CA LEU A 197 -3.78 -9.90 -15.70
C LEU A 197 -3.79 -10.70 -17.00
N LEU A 198 -4.99 -11.09 -17.42
CA LEU A 198 -5.19 -11.69 -18.74
C LEU A 198 -5.07 -10.61 -19.84
N PRO A 199 -4.57 -10.96 -21.04
CA PRO A 199 -4.44 -9.99 -22.14
C PRO A 199 -5.75 -9.25 -22.49
N ALA A 200 -6.88 -9.96 -22.44
CA ALA A 200 -8.20 -9.36 -22.69
C ALA A 200 -8.58 -8.32 -21.64
N ASP A 201 -8.23 -8.55 -20.37
CA ASP A 201 -8.51 -7.62 -19.29
C ASP A 201 -7.54 -6.43 -19.31
N ALA A 202 -6.28 -6.65 -19.67
CA ALA A 202 -5.34 -5.56 -19.92
C ALA A 202 -5.84 -4.60 -21.02
N MET A 203 -6.42 -5.13 -22.09
CA MET A 203 -7.03 -4.32 -23.15
C MET A 203 -8.24 -3.51 -22.65
N LYS A 204 -9.09 -4.06 -21.79
CA LYS A 204 -10.20 -3.32 -21.17
C LYS A 204 -9.70 -2.16 -20.31
N ILE A 205 -8.69 -2.43 -19.47
CA ILE A 205 -8.09 -1.41 -18.61
C ILE A 205 -7.49 -0.29 -19.48
N HIS A 206 -6.73 -0.64 -20.52
CA HIS A 206 -6.14 0.31 -21.46
C HIS A 206 -7.20 1.18 -22.13
N THR A 207 -8.28 0.57 -22.64
CA THR A 207 -9.41 1.30 -23.26
C THR A 207 -10.08 2.24 -22.27
N THR A 208 -10.32 1.77 -21.04
CA THR A 208 -10.90 2.60 -19.96
C THR A 208 -9.99 3.77 -19.64
N MET A 209 -8.69 3.54 -19.55
CA MET A 209 -7.69 4.57 -19.30
C MET A 209 -7.69 5.63 -20.40
N GLN A 210 -7.67 5.21 -21.67
CA GLN A 210 -7.72 6.14 -22.80
C GLN A 210 -9.01 6.99 -22.80
N GLN A 211 -10.17 6.36 -22.61
CA GLN A 211 -11.46 7.07 -22.56
C GLN A 211 -11.48 8.11 -21.43
N ARG A 212 -10.96 7.76 -20.24
CA ARG A 212 -10.91 8.65 -19.09
C ARG A 212 -9.95 9.82 -19.30
N PHE A 213 -8.75 9.59 -19.84
CA PHE A 213 -7.80 10.65 -20.16
C PHE A 213 -8.36 11.61 -21.23
N LEU A 214 -9.03 11.09 -22.24
CA LEU A 214 -9.68 11.93 -23.27
C LEU A 214 -10.81 12.78 -22.66
N ALA A 215 -11.60 12.22 -21.75
CA ALA A 215 -12.68 12.93 -21.08
C ALA A 215 -12.19 14.05 -20.13
N THR A 216 -10.97 13.92 -19.60
CA THR A 216 -10.39 14.90 -18.67
C THR A 216 -9.55 15.98 -19.36
N ASN A 217 -9.45 16.00 -20.71
CA ASN A 217 -8.57 16.90 -21.47
C ASN A 217 -7.09 16.89 -21.01
N ILE A 218 -6.67 15.90 -20.25
CA ILE A 218 -5.27 15.70 -19.90
C ILE A 218 -4.60 15.08 -21.12
N LYS A 219 -3.79 15.87 -21.84
CA LYS A 219 -2.94 15.32 -22.91
C LYS A 219 -1.89 14.43 -22.24
N PRO A 220 -1.78 13.14 -22.62
CA PRO A 220 -0.64 12.34 -22.20
C PRO A 220 0.61 13.07 -22.77
N GLU A 221 1.45 13.60 -21.89
CA GLU A 221 2.76 14.05 -22.34
C GLU A 221 3.42 12.84 -23.00
N GLN A 222 3.83 13.00 -24.25
CA GLN A 222 4.53 11.95 -24.99
C GLN A 222 5.78 11.63 -24.18
N GLY A 223 5.69 10.54 -23.42
CA GLY A 223 6.72 10.08 -22.50
C GLY A 223 8.04 9.99 -23.24
N ALA A 224 9.04 10.58 -22.65
CA ALA A 224 10.42 10.59 -23.06
C ALA A 224 10.85 9.23 -23.65
N ARG A 225 11.48 9.36 -24.81
CA ARG A 225 12.24 8.31 -25.50
C ARG A 225 13.33 7.74 -24.62
#